data_d3d46894692aed6057d97e978c1f776d
#
_entry.id   d3d46894692aed6057d97e978c1f776d
#
_cell.length_a   1.000
_cell.length_b   1.000
_cell.length_c   1.000
_cell.angle_alpha   90.00
_cell.angle_beta   90.00
_cell.angle_gamma   90.00
#
_symmetry.space_group_name_H-M   'P 1'
#
loop_
_entity.id
_entity.type
_entity.pdbx_description
1 polymer ?
#
loop_
_entity_poly.entity_id
_entity_poly.type
_entity_poly.pdbx_seq_one_letter_code
_entity_poly.pdbx_strand_id
1 'polypeptide(L)'
;TALVNSRGKNPISSPKEWTRIRRPLPYLFLRDTAKTEDIKKLLTSDHPYIRIYAFAALAHRKSDGLFEIVLNNLSDTTRFIQMTSDYGYEVSPADMMLEYSIHCFTIEQKDTLKRLILTRYNHLKSLEEVLFFHKPSSRDYQFVKSIVNRNPKNKFGLVALSKYCNPADISTISAGFNLDAFDVYHGGYKIFYNAIENCPDK
;
A
#
# COMPACT_ATOMS: atom_id res chain seq x y z
N THR A 1 -3.68 21.68 -16.17
CA THR A 1 -2.96 22.82 -15.54
C THR A 1 -3.69 23.39 -14.34
N ALA A 2 -5.00 23.35 -14.30
CA ALA A 2 -5.80 23.86 -13.17
C ALA A 2 -5.80 22.93 -11.93
N LEU A 3 -5.34 21.67 -12.07
CA LEU A 3 -5.33 20.68 -11.00
C LEU A 3 -4.07 20.76 -10.12
N VAL A 4 -3.03 21.44 -10.59
CA VAL A 4 -1.79 21.62 -9.85
C VAL A 4 -1.74 23.06 -9.36
N ASN A 5 -1.86 23.24 -8.07
CA ASN A 5 -1.82 24.58 -7.49
C ASN A 5 -0.45 25.21 -7.73
N SER A 6 -0.42 26.45 -8.21
CA SER A 6 0.76 27.22 -8.60
C SER A 6 1.83 27.41 -7.50
N ARG A 7 1.62 26.92 -6.30
CA ARG A 7 2.57 27.05 -5.17
C ARG A 7 3.22 25.73 -4.73
N GLY A 8 3.11 24.66 -5.52
CA GLY A 8 3.73 23.37 -5.19
C GLY A 8 3.24 22.74 -3.88
N LYS A 9 2.20 23.27 -3.26
CA LYS A 9 1.60 22.69 -2.06
C LYS A 9 0.72 21.52 -2.48
N ASN A 10 1.07 20.36 -2.01
CA ASN A 10 0.34 19.13 -2.24
C ASN A 10 -1.01 19.19 -1.50
N PRO A 11 -2.16 19.15 -2.20
CA PRO A 11 -3.46 19.23 -1.56
C PRO A 11 -4.06 17.86 -1.21
N ILE A 12 -3.33 16.76 -1.41
CA ILE A 12 -3.87 15.42 -1.16
C ILE A 12 -3.44 14.94 0.21
N SER A 13 -4.38 14.93 1.10
CA SER A 13 -4.37 14.17 2.35
C SER A 13 -5.07 12.82 2.15
N SER A 14 -4.93 11.90 3.10
CA SER A 14 -5.54 10.56 3.04
C SER A 14 -7.06 10.61 2.82
N PRO A 15 -7.70 9.54 2.31
CA PRO A 15 -9.16 9.50 2.14
C PRO A 15 -9.95 9.83 3.39
N LYS A 16 -9.41 9.51 4.57
CA LYS A 16 -10.03 9.86 5.87
C LYS A 16 -9.97 11.37 6.14
N GLU A 17 -8.92 12.04 5.68
CA GLU A 17 -8.76 13.49 5.82
C GLU A 17 -9.52 14.27 4.75
N TRP A 18 -9.80 13.64 3.61
CA TRP A 18 -10.67 14.23 2.57
C TRP A 18 -12.08 14.56 3.07
N THR A 19 -12.49 13.99 4.19
CA THR A 19 -13.74 14.34 4.85
C THR A 19 -13.61 15.59 5.75
N ARG A 20 -12.38 15.96 6.16
CA ARG A 20 -12.12 17.08 7.09
C ARG A 20 -11.58 18.33 6.43
N ILE A 21 -10.81 18.18 5.34
CA ILE A 21 -10.24 19.32 4.61
C ILE A 21 -11.21 19.71 3.48
N ARG A 22 -11.37 21.02 3.26
CA ARG A 22 -12.12 21.52 2.08
C ARG A 22 -11.54 20.85 0.84
N ARG A 23 -12.31 19.93 0.25
CA ARG A 23 -11.92 19.19 -0.94
C ARG A 23 -11.54 20.17 -2.05
N PRO A 24 -10.38 19.99 -2.71
CA PRO A 24 -9.99 20.89 -3.79
C PRO A 24 -11.08 20.95 -4.86
N LEU A 25 -11.46 22.15 -5.27
CA LEU A 25 -12.48 22.34 -6.31
C LEU A 25 -12.25 21.48 -7.57
N PRO A 26 -11.00 21.32 -8.06
CA PRO A 26 -10.74 20.45 -9.21
C PRO A 26 -11.12 18.99 -8.97
N TYR A 27 -10.90 18.45 -7.78
CA TYR A 27 -11.31 17.08 -7.44
C TYR A 27 -12.83 16.93 -7.43
N LEU A 28 -13.55 17.91 -6.83
CA LEU A 28 -15.01 17.89 -6.80
C LEU A 28 -15.59 17.92 -8.21
N PHE A 29 -15.00 18.73 -9.10
CA PHE A 29 -15.39 18.76 -10.51
C PHE A 29 -15.19 17.41 -11.18
N LEU A 30 -14.03 16.78 -11.01
CA LEU A 30 -13.76 15.44 -11.55
C LEU A 30 -14.76 14.43 -11.01
N ARG A 31 -14.98 14.44 -9.69
CA ARG A 31 -15.87 13.51 -9.02
C ARG A 31 -17.32 13.64 -9.47
N ASP A 32 -17.83 14.86 -9.58
CA ASP A 32 -19.28 15.11 -9.68
C ASP A 32 -19.73 15.46 -11.10
N THR A 33 -18.86 16.04 -11.93
CA THR A 33 -19.28 16.69 -13.18
C THR A 33 -18.59 16.15 -14.45
N ALA A 34 -17.29 15.84 -14.36
CA ALA A 34 -16.54 15.43 -15.55
C ALA A 34 -17.04 14.08 -16.10
N LYS A 35 -16.99 13.89 -17.42
CA LYS A 35 -17.32 12.61 -18.05
C LYS A 35 -16.28 11.54 -17.66
N THR A 36 -16.73 10.31 -17.42
CA THR A 36 -15.86 9.19 -17.03
C THR A 36 -14.71 8.99 -18.00
N GLU A 37 -14.97 9.08 -19.30
CA GLU A 37 -13.94 8.92 -20.34
C GLU A 37 -12.88 10.03 -20.31
N ASP A 38 -13.24 11.24 -19.94
CA ASP A 38 -12.27 12.33 -19.80
C ASP A 38 -11.42 12.16 -18.53
N ILE A 39 -12.02 11.63 -17.45
CA ILE A 39 -11.27 11.26 -16.24
C ILE A 39 -10.28 10.14 -16.56
N LYS A 40 -10.67 9.11 -17.30
CA LYS A 40 -9.76 8.01 -17.70
C LYS A 40 -8.54 8.49 -18.48
N LYS A 41 -8.69 9.50 -19.35
CA LYS A 41 -7.54 10.10 -20.05
C LYS A 41 -6.51 10.72 -19.11
N LEU A 42 -6.94 11.22 -17.94
CA LEU A 42 -6.03 11.80 -16.96
C LEU A 42 -5.18 10.76 -16.22
N LEU A 43 -5.54 9.48 -16.27
CA LEU A 43 -4.75 8.40 -15.69
C LEU A 43 -3.37 8.21 -16.36
N THR A 44 -3.20 8.70 -17.58
CA THR A 44 -1.94 8.65 -18.34
C THR A 44 -1.13 9.94 -18.24
N SER A 45 -1.53 10.89 -17.38
CA SER A 45 -0.80 12.15 -17.18
C SER A 45 0.60 11.89 -16.63
N ASP A 46 1.59 12.64 -17.10
CA ASP A 46 2.95 12.61 -16.55
C ASP A 46 3.00 13.04 -15.08
N HIS A 47 2.01 13.79 -14.64
CA HIS A 47 1.95 14.31 -13.27
C HIS A 47 1.27 13.32 -12.32
N PRO A 48 1.95 12.76 -11.30
CA PRO A 48 1.40 11.72 -10.42
C PRO A 48 0.13 12.15 -9.68
N TYR A 49 0.05 13.42 -9.24
CA TYR A 49 -1.16 13.94 -8.58
C TYR A 49 -2.39 13.94 -9.49
N ILE A 50 -2.22 14.23 -10.78
CA ILE A 50 -3.34 14.22 -11.73
C ILE A 50 -3.85 12.78 -11.87
N ARG A 51 -2.95 11.79 -11.99
CA ARG A 51 -3.33 10.37 -12.05
C ARG A 51 -4.12 9.95 -10.80
N ILE A 52 -3.65 10.36 -9.61
CA ILE A 52 -4.29 10.01 -8.34
C ILE A 52 -5.66 10.69 -8.20
N TYR A 53 -5.80 11.98 -8.56
CA TYR A 53 -7.11 12.64 -8.52
C TYR A 53 -8.11 12.00 -9.48
N ALA A 54 -7.66 11.67 -10.68
CA ALA A 54 -8.49 10.98 -11.67
C ALA A 54 -8.95 9.62 -11.13
N PHE A 55 -8.03 8.83 -10.61
CA PHE A 55 -8.33 7.52 -10.05
C PHE A 55 -9.28 7.62 -8.84
N ALA A 56 -9.02 8.51 -7.92
CA ALA A 56 -9.85 8.71 -6.74
C ALA A 56 -11.29 9.13 -7.11
N ALA A 57 -11.45 9.94 -8.17
CA ALA A 57 -12.78 10.29 -8.70
C ALA A 57 -13.50 9.06 -9.26
N LEU A 58 -12.81 8.21 -10.03
CA LEU A 58 -13.36 6.95 -10.54
C LEU A 58 -13.72 5.98 -9.42
N ALA A 59 -12.85 5.82 -8.42
CA ALA A 59 -13.09 4.96 -7.27
C ALA A 59 -14.28 5.43 -6.44
N HIS A 60 -14.41 6.74 -6.22
CA HIS A 60 -15.57 7.31 -5.53
C HIS A 60 -16.88 7.05 -6.27
N ARG A 61 -16.86 7.10 -7.60
CA ARG A 61 -18.02 6.78 -8.45
C ARG A 61 -18.31 5.29 -8.55
N LYS A 62 -17.44 4.43 -8.00
CA LYS A 62 -17.48 2.99 -8.20
C LYS A 62 -17.52 2.60 -9.67
N SER A 63 -16.73 3.30 -10.48
CA SER A 63 -16.70 3.10 -11.94
C SER A 63 -16.25 1.68 -12.29
N ASP A 64 -16.80 1.14 -13.37
CA ASP A 64 -16.36 -0.16 -13.89
C ASP A 64 -14.89 -0.13 -14.32
N GLY A 65 -14.22 -1.28 -14.18
CA GLY A 65 -12.83 -1.46 -14.61
C GLY A 65 -11.79 -0.93 -13.62
N LEU A 66 -12.16 -0.55 -12.39
CA LEU A 66 -11.20 -0.08 -11.38
C LEU A 66 -10.10 -1.10 -11.11
N PHE A 67 -10.44 -2.39 -11.06
CA PHE A 67 -9.47 -3.46 -10.83
C PHE A 67 -8.40 -3.50 -11.92
N GLU A 68 -8.81 -3.43 -13.19
CA GLU A 68 -7.90 -3.41 -14.33
C GLU A 68 -7.02 -2.15 -14.34
N ILE A 69 -7.58 -1.00 -13.96
CA ILE A 69 -6.81 0.24 -13.82
C ILE A 69 -5.71 0.05 -12.77
N VAL A 70 -6.03 -0.53 -11.61
CA VAL A 70 -5.03 -0.80 -10.56
C VAL A 70 -3.97 -1.76 -11.08
N LEU A 71 -4.35 -2.89 -11.69
CA LEU A 71 -3.41 -3.87 -12.23
C LEU A 71 -2.41 -3.23 -13.21
N ASN A 72 -2.89 -2.39 -14.11
CA ASN A 72 -2.06 -1.71 -15.11
C ASN A 72 -1.12 -0.66 -14.52
N ASN A 73 -1.39 -0.18 -13.31
CA ASN A 73 -0.59 0.84 -12.63
C ASN A 73 0.27 0.33 -11.47
N LEU A 74 0.27 -0.98 -11.16
CA LEU A 74 1.10 -1.55 -10.08
C LEU A 74 2.61 -1.32 -10.26
N SER A 75 3.06 -1.12 -11.49
CA SER A 75 4.46 -0.82 -11.83
C SER A 75 4.80 0.68 -11.75
N ASP A 76 3.85 1.56 -11.44
CA ASP A 76 4.11 2.99 -11.33
C ASP A 76 4.86 3.31 -10.03
N THR A 77 6.19 3.40 -10.15
CA THR A 77 7.11 3.68 -9.05
C THR A 77 7.43 5.15 -8.88
N THR A 78 6.78 6.03 -9.64
CA THR A 78 6.92 7.48 -9.48
C THR A 78 6.68 7.87 -8.03
N ARG A 79 7.61 8.60 -7.42
CA ARG A 79 7.48 9.03 -6.02
C ARG A 79 6.94 10.44 -5.93
N PHE A 80 6.09 10.67 -4.95
CA PHE A 80 5.62 12.01 -4.60
C PHE A 80 5.39 12.09 -3.09
N ILE A 81 5.33 13.30 -2.55
CA ILE A 81 5.11 13.51 -1.12
C ILE A 81 3.62 13.72 -0.90
N GLN A 82 3.00 12.80 -0.17
CA GLN A 82 1.66 12.98 0.37
C GLN A 82 1.77 13.71 1.69
N MET A 83 1.08 14.86 1.80
CA MET A 83 1.00 15.62 3.03
C MET A 83 -0.21 15.19 3.85
N THR A 84 0.01 14.89 5.12
CA THR A 84 -1.00 14.88 6.17
C THR A 84 -1.05 16.24 6.85
N SER A 85 -1.84 16.39 7.93
CA SER A 85 -1.90 17.67 8.66
C SER A 85 -0.52 18.15 9.14
N ASP A 86 0.33 17.23 9.59
CA ASP A 86 1.53 17.55 10.36
C ASP A 86 2.84 17.09 9.70
N TYR A 87 2.77 16.10 8.81
CA TYR A 87 3.96 15.55 8.15
C TYR A 87 3.66 15.07 6.72
N GLY A 88 4.72 15.03 5.92
CA GLY A 88 4.69 14.44 4.57
C GLY A 88 5.39 13.08 4.54
N TYR A 89 4.87 12.16 3.77
CA TYR A 89 5.52 10.89 3.51
C TYR A 89 5.55 10.57 2.03
N GLU A 90 6.59 9.88 1.63
CA GLU A 90 6.78 9.48 0.25
C GLU A 90 5.92 8.27 -0.10
N VAL A 91 5.20 8.33 -1.23
CA VAL A 91 4.26 7.30 -1.68
C VAL A 91 4.25 7.21 -3.20
N SER A 92 3.88 6.06 -3.74
CA SER A 92 3.67 5.88 -5.18
C SER A 92 2.19 6.00 -5.57
N PRO A 93 1.88 6.34 -6.85
CA PRO A 93 0.51 6.28 -7.35
C PRO A 93 -0.10 4.89 -7.19
N ALA A 94 0.67 3.81 -7.39
CA ALA A 94 0.21 2.44 -7.20
C ALA A 94 -0.31 2.19 -5.77
N ASP A 95 0.47 2.60 -4.75
CA ASP A 95 0.05 2.46 -3.34
C ASP A 95 -1.22 3.27 -3.05
N MET A 96 -1.31 4.49 -3.57
CA MET A 96 -2.50 5.32 -3.40
C MET A 96 -3.74 4.75 -4.08
N MET A 97 -3.58 4.18 -5.29
CA MET A 97 -4.68 3.52 -5.99
C MET A 97 -5.18 2.30 -5.22
N LEU A 98 -4.27 1.49 -4.65
CA LEU A 98 -4.63 0.38 -3.78
C LEU A 98 -5.40 0.86 -2.55
N GLU A 99 -4.91 1.88 -1.85
CA GLU A 99 -5.55 2.45 -0.66
C GLU A 99 -6.98 2.93 -0.97
N TYR A 100 -7.19 3.60 -2.11
CA TYR A 100 -8.50 4.14 -2.47
C TYR A 100 -9.52 3.10 -2.91
N SER A 101 -9.09 1.97 -3.47
CA SER A 101 -9.99 1.04 -4.15
C SER A 101 -10.07 -0.35 -3.53
N ILE A 102 -9.21 -0.73 -2.60
CA ILE A 102 -9.17 -2.09 -2.04
C ILE A 102 -10.51 -2.54 -1.46
N HIS A 103 -11.31 -1.61 -0.93
CA HIS A 103 -12.63 -1.89 -0.38
C HIS A 103 -13.70 -2.13 -1.47
N CYS A 104 -13.43 -1.76 -2.73
CA CYS A 104 -14.33 -1.96 -3.86
C CYS A 104 -14.16 -3.35 -4.50
N PHE A 105 -13.12 -4.10 -4.15
CA PHE A 105 -12.76 -5.34 -4.83
C PHE A 105 -13.37 -6.57 -4.16
N THR A 106 -13.63 -7.59 -4.99
CA THR A 106 -14.05 -8.91 -4.51
C THR A 106 -12.91 -9.61 -3.76
N ILE A 107 -13.22 -10.70 -3.07
CA ILE A 107 -12.23 -11.51 -2.35
C ILE A 107 -11.16 -12.03 -3.32
N GLU A 108 -11.58 -12.55 -4.47
CA GLU A 108 -10.69 -13.10 -5.52
C GLU A 108 -9.77 -12.03 -6.10
N GLN A 109 -10.30 -10.82 -6.33
CA GLN A 109 -9.51 -9.68 -6.78
C GLN A 109 -8.47 -9.25 -5.74
N LYS A 110 -8.85 -9.21 -4.47
CA LYS A 110 -7.93 -8.91 -3.35
C LYS A 110 -6.84 -9.95 -3.23
N ASP A 111 -7.17 -11.22 -3.35
CA ASP A 111 -6.18 -12.31 -3.30
C ASP A 111 -5.23 -12.27 -4.50
N THR A 112 -5.72 -11.90 -5.68
CA THR A 112 -4.89 -11.66 -6.86
C THR A 112 -3.90 -10.52 -6.62
N LEU A 113 -4.37 -9.37 -6.09
CA LEU A 113 -3.50 -8.22 -5.76
C LEU A 113 -2.45 -8.57 -4.71
N LYS A 114 -2.84 -9.22 -3.61
CA LYS A 114 -1.92 -9.69 -2.56
C LYS A 114 -0.81 -10.53 -3.16
N ARG A 115 -1.17 -11.48 -4.01
CA ARG A 115 -0.20 -12.36 -4.67
C ARG A 115 0.74 -11.60 -5.60
N LEU A 116 0.22 -10.67 -6.39
CA LEU A 116 1.05 -9.84 -7.27
C LEU A 116 2.01 -8.94 -6.47
N ILE A 117 1.54 -8.33 -5.38
CA ILE A 117 2.38 -7.52 -4.49
C ILE A 117 3.47 -8.39 -3.87
N LEU A 118 3.15 -9.57 -3.37
CA LEU A 118 4.10 -10.47 -2.75
C LEU A 118 5.18 -10.97 -3.73
N THR A 119 4.79 -11.25 -4.99
CA THR A 119 5.66 -11.93 -5.96
C THR A 119 6.39 -10.99 -6.93
N ARG A 120 5.74 -9.93 -7.40
CA ARG A 120 6.25 -9.04 -8.46
C ARG A 120 6.46 -7.61 -8.02
N TYR A 121 5.57 -7.06 -7.18
CA TYR A 121 5.52 -5.64 -6.83
C TYR A 121 5.88 -5.43 -5.36
N ASN A 122 6.84 -6.20 -4.85
CA ASN A 122 7.27 -6.16 -3.45
C ASN A 122 8.09 -4.91 -3.06
N HIS A 123 8.22 -3.95 -3.96
CA HIS A 123 8.73 -2.60 -3.69
C HIS A 123 7.64 -1.63 -3.23
N LEU A 124 6.37 -2.00 -3.35
CA LEU A 124 5.24 -1.17 -2.89
C LEU A 124 5.18 -1.14 -1.36
N LYS A 125 4.76 0.00 -0.81
CA LYS A 125 4.52 0.14 0.63
C LYS A 125 3.40 -0.77 1.11
N SER A 126 2.41 -1.04 0.27
CA SER A 126 1.32 -1.99 0.51
C SER A 126 1.80 -3.42 0.83
N LEU A 127 3.06 -3.75 0.51
CA LEU A 127 3.67 -5.02 0.92
C LEU A 127 3.65 -5.22 2.44
N GLU A 128 3.83 -4.17 3.22
CA GLU A 128 3.84 -4.23 4.69
C GLU A 128 2.51 -4.77 5.22
N GLU A 129 1.39 -4.27 4.68
CA GLU A 129 0.05 -4.72 5.04
C GLU A 129 -0.19 -6.17 4.57
N VAL A 130 0.22 -6.48 3.34
CA VAL A 130 0.11 -7.85 2.79
C VAL A 130 0.85 -8.86 3.67
N LEU A 131 2.06 -8.54 4.11
CA LEU A 131 2.87 -9.41 4.99
C LEU A 131 2.26 -9.51 6.40
N PHE A 132 1.80 -8.40 6.97
CA PHE A 132 1.21 -8.40 8.31
C PHE A 132 -0.04 -9.28 8.40
N PHE A 133 -0.94 -9.17 7.42
CA PHE A 133 -2.16 -9.97 7.35
C PHE A 133 -2.02 -11.28 6.56
N HIS A 134 -0.78 -11.65 6.21
CA HIS A 134 -0.51 -12.86 5.45
C HIS A 134 -1.02 -14.11 6.17
N LYS A 135 -1.74 -14.97 5.43
CA LYS A 135 -2.12 -16.31 5.86
C LYS A 135 -1.14 -17.30 5.24
N PRO A 136 -0.47 -18.13 6.05
CA PRO A 136 0.52 -19.07 5.55
C PRO A 136 -0.05 -20.02 4.49
N SER A 137 0.68 -20.16 3.38
CA SER A 137 0.43 -21.20 2.39
C SER A 137 1.77 -21.74 1.88
N SER A 138 1.84 -23.04 1.59
CA SER A 138 3.09 -23.64 1.09
C SER A 138 3.57 -22.97 -0.20
N ARG A 139 2.65 -22.47 -1.01
CA ARG A 139 2.94 -21.73 -2.26
C ARG A 139 3.69 -20.44 -2.02
N ASP A 140 3.39 -19.74 -0.93
CA ASP A 140 3.89 -18.37 -0.69
C ASP A 140 5.15 -18.35 0.19
N TYR A 141 5.48 -19.47 0.85
CA TYR A 141 6.62 -19.57 1.77
C TYR A 141 7.92 -19.03 1.17
N GLN A 142 8.27 -19.50 -0.04
CA GLN A 142 9.54 -19.10 -0.66
C GLN A 142 9.57 -17.60 -1.00
N PHE A 143 8.44 -17.01 -1.35
CA PHE A 143 8.36 -15.57 -1.61
C PHE A 143 8.56 -14.77 -0.31
N VAL A 144 7.87 -15.13 0.77
CA VAL A 144 8.04 -14.49 2.08
C VAL A 144 9.49 -14.64 2.54
N LYS A 145 10.06 -15.83 2.46
CA LYS A 145 11.47 -16.09 2.82
C LYS A 145 12.44 -15.25 1.99
N SER A 146 12.22 -15.11 0.69
CA SER A 146 13.06 -14.30 -0.19
C SER A 146 13.00 -12.81 0.15
N ILE A 147 11.85 -12.30 0.61
CA ILE A 147 11.71 -10.91 1.06
C ILE A 147 12.53 -10.69 2.33
N VAL A 148 12.44 -11.60 3.30
CA VAL A 148 13.23 -11.53 4.54
C VAL A 148 14.72 -11.64 4.25
N ASN A 149 15.14 -12.56 3.38
CA ASN A 149 16.56 -12.71 3.01
C ASN A 149 17.15 -11.45 2.37
N ARG A 150 16.37 -10.71 1.56
CA ARG A 150 16.81 -9.44 0.96
C ARG A 150 16.83 -8.29 1.96
N ASN A 151 15.93 -8.29 2.92
CA ASN A 151 15.86 -7.30 3.98
C ASN A 151 15.57 -7.98 5.33
N PRO A 152 16.61 -8.48 6.04
CA PRO A 152 16.46 -9.18 7.31
C PRO A 152 15.84 -8.32 8.43
N LYS A 153 15.80 -6.99 8.25
CA LYS A 153 15.17 -6.06 9.20
C LYS A 153 13.71 -5.75 8.86
N ASN A 154 13.16 -6.36 7.82
CA ASN A 154 11.74 -6.18 7.47
C ASN A 154 10.84 -6.86 8.52
N LYS A 155 10.38 -6.08 9.49
CA LYS A 155 9.57 -6.55 10.63
C LYS A 155 8.32 -7.31 10.18
N PHE A 156 7.63 -6.82 9.17
CA PHE A 156 6.42 -7.46 8.63
C PHE A 156 6.73 -8.78 7.92
N GLY A 157 7.87 -8.84 7.23
CA GLY A 157 8.37 -10.08 6.63
C GLY A 157 8.68 -11.13 7.69
N LEU A 158 9.33 -10.74 8.80
CA LEU A 158 9.63 -11.64 9.91
C LEU A 158 8.34 -12.18 10.58
N VAL A 159 7.33 -11.33 10.78
CA VAL A 159 6.01 -11.76 11.28
C VAL A 159 5.35 -12.72 10.30
N ALA A 160 5.38 -12.43 9.00
CA ALA A 160 4.83 -13.33 7.99
C ALA A 160 5.55 -14.68 7.97
N LEU A 161 6.87 -14.67 8.08
CA LEU A 161 7.71 -15.88 8.11
C LEU A 161 7.45 -16.72 9.37
N SER A 162 7.28 -16.09 10.54
CA SER A 162 7.01 -16.80 11.80
C SER A 162 5.72 -17.62 11.75
N LYS A 163 4.71 -17.17 10.98
CA LYS A 163 3.43 -17.88 10.84
C LYS A 163 3.54 -19.26 10.19
N TYR A 164 4.67 -19.55 9.52
CA TYR A 164 4.92 -20.88 8.95
C TYR A 164 5.44 -21.88 9.97
N CYS A 165 5.88 -21.43 11.14
CA CYS A 165 6.42 -22.26 12.23
C CYS A 165 7.52 -23.22 11.76
N ASN A 166 8.33 -22.82 10.77
CA ASN A 166 9.42 -23.64 10.27
C ASN A 166 10.65 -23.51 11.17
N PRO A 167 11.14 -24.59 11.82
CA PRO A 167 12.32 -24.55 12.68
C PRO A 167 13.57 -23.97 12.02
N ALA A 168 13.72 -24.18 10.71
CA ALA A 168 14.86 -23.66 9.94
C ALA A 168 14.91 -22.13 9.85
N ASP A 169 13.82 -21.44 10.19
CA ASP A 169 13.74 -19.97 10.10
C ASP A 169 13.92 -19.28 11.47
N ILE A 170 13.96 -20.03 12.57
CA ILE A 170 14.04 -19.48 13.94
C ILE A 170 15.24 -18.54 14.10
N SER A 171 16.42 -18.96 13.63
CA SER A 171 17.65 -18.13 13.73
C SER A 171 17.51 -16.82 12.93
N THR A 172 16.90 -16.87 11.75
CA THR A 172 16.66 -15.69 10.92
C THR A 172 15.67 -14.74 11.59
N ILE A 173 14.57 -15.28 12.15
CA ILE A 173 13.55 -14.51 12.85
C ILE A 173 14.15 -13.85 14.09
N SER A 174 14.86 -14.60 14.93
CA SER A 174 15.50 -14.09 16.17
C SER A 174 16.53 -13.01 15.88
N ALA A 175 17.39 -13.20 14.86
CA ALA A 175 18.38 -12.22 14.47
C ALA A 175 17.76 -10.91 13.94
N GLY A 176 16.64 -11.02 13.24
CA GLY A 176 15.93 -9.86 12.67
C GLY A 176 15.19 -9.02 13.72
N PHE A 177 14.80 -9.62 14.84
CA PHE A 177 14.19 -8.94 16.00
C PHE A 177 15.23 -8.52 17.05
N ASN A 178 16.39 -8.05 16.65
CA ASN A 178 17.37 -7.53 17.60
C ASN A 178 16.79 -6.35 18.38
N LEU A 179 16.88 -6.38 19.71
CA LEU A 179 16.26 -5.45 20.65
C LEU A 179 16.62 -3.98 20.40
N ASP A 180 17.80 -3.69 19.87
CA ASP A 180 18.25 -2.33 19.56
C ASP A 180 17.49 -1.65 18.38
N ALA A 181 16.70 -2.43 17.64
CA ALA A 181 15.89 -1.94 16.52
C ALA A 181 14.42 -1.71 16.91
N PHE A 182 14.07 -1.84 18.20
CA PHE A 182 12.71 -1.64 18.68
C PHE A 182 12.36 -0.17 18.78
N ASP A 183 11.74 0.31 17.74
CA ASP A 183 11.02 1.57 17.78
C ASP A 183 9.71 1.41 18.58
N VAL A 184 9.78 1.75 19.87
CA VAL A 184 8.64 1.70 20.80
C VAL A 184 7.47 2.54 20.30
N TYR A 185 7.75 3.63 19.58
CA TYR A 185 6.74 4.56 19.08
C TYR A 185 5.93 4.03 17.89
N HIS A 186 6.46 3.08 17.13
CA HIS A 186 5.80 2.50 15.95
C HIS A 186 5.26 1.08 16.17
N GLY A 187 5.02 0.68 17.42
CA GLY A 187 4.40 -0.62 17.73
C GLY A 187 5.31 -1.83 17.54
N GLY A 188 6.64 -1.64 17.52
CA GLY A 188 7.62 -2.71 17.34
C GLY A 188 7.44 -3.89 18.30
N TYR A 189 7.13 -3.63 19.57
CA TYR A 189 6.83 -4.69 20.53
C TYR A 189 5.64 -5.55 20.13
N LYS A 190 4.54 -4.93 19.66
CA LYS A 190 3.34 -5.67 19.24
C LYS A 190 3.66 -6.59 18.05
N ILE A 191 4.49 -6.14 17.13
CA ILE A 191 4.91 -6.93 15.96
C ILE A 191 5.76 -8.12 16.43
N PHE A 192 6.68 -7.92 17.38
CA PHE A 192 7.50 -8.98 17.97
C PHE A 192 6.66 -10.03 18.71
N TYR A 193 5.73 -9.60 19.56
CA TYR A 193 4.84 -10.53 20.27
C TYR A 193 3.99 -11.35 19.28
N ASN A 194 3.49 -10.74 18.22
CA ASN A 194 2.77 -11.48 17.18
C ASN A 194 3.64 -12.57 16.51
N ALA A 195 4.94 -12.34 16.36
CA ALA A 195 5.84 -13.35 15.80
C ALA A 195 6.06 -14.53 16.78
N ILE A 196 6.16 -14.24 18.08
CA ILE A 196 6.30 -15.28 19.13
C ILE A 196 5.01 -16.07 19.29
N GLU A 197 3.85 -15.39 19.34
CA GLU A 197 2.54 -16.02 19.51
C GLU A 197 2.17 -16.97 18.37
N ASN A 198 2.72 -16.75 17.17
CA ASN A 198 2.45 -17.63 16.03
C ASN A 198 3.02 -19.06 16.21
N CYS A 199 4.07 -19.24 17.07
CA CYS A 199 4.73 -20.52 17.30
C CYS A 199 5.10 -20.69 18.79
N PRO A 200 4.09 -20.82 19.68
CA PRO A 200 4.32 -20.82 21.13
C PRO A 200 5.12 -22.03 21.62
N ASP A 201 5.12 -23.15 20.90
CA ASP A 201 5.73 -24.42 21.33
C ASP A 201 7.17 -24.63 20.82
N LYS A 202 7.85 -23.56 20.41
CA LYS A 202 9.24 -23.61 19.89
C LYS A 202 10.10 -22.43 20.44
#